data_9a5a8fb88b1d45a6bd73a0a0834034d2
#
_entry.id   9a5a8fb88b1d45a6bd73a0a0834034d2
#
_cell.length_a   1.000
_cell.length_b   1.000
_cell.length_c   1.000
_cell.angle_alpha   90.00
_cell.angle_beta   90.00
_cell.angle_gamma   90.00
#
_symmetry.space_group_name_H-M   'P 1'
#
loop_
_entity.id
_entity.type
_entity.pdbx_description
1 polymer ?
#
loop_
_entity_poly.entity_id
_entity_poly.type
_entity_poly.pdbx_seq_one_letter_code
_entity_poly.pdbx_strand_id
1 'polypeptide(L)'
;LDLKKKLIEDNKEALENNDYVVADKICKELIAKAKEVHGDSDHLEHYESGASKMSWTNDFQLGGIMMGSLPTGSGSSAGFNVSTASLLDGMPVDEIMDYSNYATIAAYFRAKHPEIGGTYLKLLLVYLSPLMLGKKDSDCGTVQTLTKVITQSEAKEHIGSYIVEKGKIVRLSWDNIDNYID
;
A
#
# COMPACT_ATOMS: atom_id res chain seq x y z
N LEU A 1 12.49 -17.85 -16.31
CA LEU A 1 11.50 -18.94 -16.37
C LEU A 1 11.92 -20.15 -15.53
N ASP A 2 13.17 -20.60 -15.62
CA ASP A 2 13.64 -21.82 -14.92
C ASP A 2 13.63 -21.64 -13.42
N LEU A 3 14.00 -20.47 -12.91
CA LEU A 3 13.93 -20.15 -11.47
C LEU A 3 12.49 -20.20 -10.96
N LYS A 4 11.52 -19.63 -11.71
CA LYS A 4 10.08 -19.69 -11.36
C LYS A 4 9.62 -21.13 -11.21
N LYS A 5 9.90 -21.97 -12.22
CA LYS A 5 9.51 -23.40 -12.21
C LYS A 5 10.12 -24.13 -11.03
N LYS A 6 11.41 -23.90 -10.75
CA LYS A 6 12.10 -24.51 -9.61
C LYS A 6 11.47 -24.10 -8.28
N LEU A 7 11.25 -22.80 -8.05
CA LEU A 7 10.65 -22.32 -6.79
C LEU A 7 9.23 -22.84 -6.58
N ILE A 8 8.44 -22.95 -7.65
CA ILE A 8 7.10 -23.55 -7.57
C ILE A 8 7.18 -25.02 -7.22
N GLU A 9 8.06 -25.79 -7.86
CA GLU A 9 8.20 -27.22 -7.58
C GLU A 9 8.74 -27.48 -6.16
N ASP A 10 9.76 -26.74 -5.73
CA ASP A 10 10.35 -26.86 -4.38
C ASP A 10 9.33 -26.53 -3.27
N ASN A 11 8.28 -25.77 -3.56
CA ASN A 11 7.25 -25.35 -2.59
C ASN A 11 5.84 -25.86 -2.94
N LYS A 12 5.73 -26.87 -3.78
CA LYS A 12 4.47 -27.34 -4.35
C LYS A 12 3.41 -27.65 -3.31
N GLU A 13 3.74 -28.40 -2.27
CA GLU A 13 2.81 -28.79 -1.20
C GLU A 13 2.25 -27.56 -0.46
N ALA A 14 3.07 -26.55 -0.18
CA ALA A 14 2.62 -25.34 0.47
C ALA A 14 1.69 -24.51 -0.42
N LEU A 15 2.01 -24.43 -1.72
CA LEU A 15 1.18 -23.70 -2.70
C LEU A 15 -0.17 -24.40 -2.92
N GLU A 16 -0.21 -25.73 -3.00
CA GLU A 16 -1.46 -26.52 -3.09
C GLU A 16 -2.34 -26.37 -1.83
N ASN A 17 -1.72 -26.13 -0.67
CA ASN A 17 -2.42 -25.82 0.58
C ASN A 17 -2.78 -24.33 0.73
N ASN A 18 -2.64 -23.53 -0.32
CA ASN A 18 -2.93 -22.09 -0.31
C ASN A 18 -2.11 -21.27 0.71
N ASP A 19 -0.86 -21.68 0.95
CA ASP A 19 0.04 -20.90 1.80
C ASP A 19 0.49 -19.63 1.09
N TYR A 20 -0.28 -18.56 1.34
CA TYR A 20 -0.05 -17.23 0.74
C TYR A 20 1.28 -16.61 1.21
N VAL A 21 1.81 -17.00 2.38
CA VAL A 21 3.10 -16.47 2.87
C VAL A 21 4.24 -17.00 2.02
N VAL A 22 4.18 -18.28 1.66
CA VAL A 22 5.15 -18.92 0.76
C VAL A 22 5.03 -18.33 -0.64
N ALA A 23 3.81 -18.16 -1.15
CA ALA A 23 3.57 -17.53 -2.44
C ALA A 23 4.15 -16.11 -2.52
N ASP A 24 3.96 -15.29 -1.49
CA ASP A 24 4.49 -13.93 -1.42
C ASP A 24 6.03 -13.91 -1.37
N LYS A 25 6.66 -14.86 -0.65
CA LYS A 25 8.12 -15.02 -0.65
C LYS A 25 8.66 -15.34 -2.06
N ILE A 26 8.03 -16.28 -2.75
CA ILE A 26 8.41 -16.64 -4.11
C ILE A 26 8.31 -15.43 -5.04
N CYS A 27 7.20 -14.68 -4.98
CA CYS A 27 7.02 -13.47 -5.76
C CYS A 27 8.13 -12.44 -5.50
N LYS A 28 8.44 -12.17 -4.23
CA LYS A 28 9.49 -11.23 -3.83
C LYS A 28 10.87 -11.66 -4.31
N GLU A 29 11.19 -12.94 -4.23
CA GLU A 29 12.46 -13.49 -4.69
C GLU A 29 12.60 -13.36 -6.22
N LEU A 30 11.53 -13.67 -6.95
CA LEU A 30 11.53 -13.53 -8.41
C LEU A 30 11.63 -12.07 -8.86
N ILE A 31 10.96 -11.14 -8.17
CA ILE A 31 11.10 -9.70 -8.42
C ILE A 31 12.53 -9.23 -8.13
N ALA A 32 13.10 -9.64 -6.99
CA ALA A 32 14.47 -9.29 -6.63
C ALA A 32 15.47 -9.79 -7.68
N LYS A 33 15.29 -11.01 -8.17
CA LYS A 33 16.12 -11.57 -9.21
C LYS A 33 15.93 -10.88 -10.57
N ALA A 34 14.72 -10.47 -10.90
CA ALA A 34 14.46 -9.69 -12.11
C ALA A 34 15.17 -8.32 -12.06
N LYS A 35 15.12 -7.65 -10.91
CA LYS A 35 15.84 -6.39 -10.68
C LYS A 35 17.35 -6.56 -10.81
N GLU A 36 17.91 -7.62 -10.24
CA GLU A 36 19.34 -7.92 -10.33
C GLU A 36 19.81 -8.14 -11.77
N VAL A 37 19.02 -8.87 -12.56
CA VAL A 37 19.40 -9.25 -13.93
C VAL A 37 19.14 -8.12 -14.93
N HIS A 38 18.11 -7.31 -14.72
CA HIS A 38 17.63 -6.33 -15.69
C HIS A 38 17.57 -4.90 -15.15
N GLY A 39 18.17 -4.62 -13.98
CA GLY A 39 18.04 -3.35 -13.27
C GLY A 39 18.46 -2.11 -14.08
N ASP A 40 19.37 -2.29 -15.03
CA ASP A 40 19.85 -1.22 -15.92
C ASP A 40 19.01 -1.05 -17.21
N SER A 41 17.87 -1.73 -17.30
CA SER A 41 16.99 -1.62 -18.47
C SER A 41 16.07 -0.41 -18.36
N ASP A 42 16.08 0.48 -19.33
CA ASP A 42 15.20 1.64 -19.42
C ASP A 42 13.71 1.26 -19.30
N HIS A 43 13.34 0.07 -19.77
CA HIS A 43 11.96 -0.42 -19.66
C HIS A 43 11.54 -0.71 -18.21
N LEU A 44 12.47 -1.12 -17.35
CA LEU A 44 12.18 -1.41 -15.95
C LEU A 44 12.26 -0.16 -15.06
N GLU A 45 12.89 0.90 -15.52
CA GLU A 45 12.90 2.18 -14.82
C GLU A 45 11.48 2.73 -14.59
N HIS A 46 10.54 2.43 -15.47
CA HIS A 46 9.12 2.79 -15.28
C HIS A 46 8.50 2.22 -14.02
N TYR A 47 8.98 1.08 -13.52
CA TYR A 47 8.49 0.47 -12.28
C TYR A 47 9.14 1.08 -11.03
N GLU A 48 10.29 1.72 -11.16
CA GLU A 48 11.04 2.31 -10.05
C GLU A 48 10.81 3.82 -9.92
N SER A 49 10.75 4.54 -11.04
CA SER A 49 10.74 6.01 -11.07
C SER A 49 9.45 6.65 -10.57
N GLY A 50 8.35 5.88 -10.52
CA GLY A 50 7.02 6.44 -10.22
C GLY A 50 6.47 7.38 -11.30
N ALA A 51 7.13 7.48 -12.47
CA ALA A 51 6.66 8.29 -13.60
C ALA A 51 5.38 7.74 -14.23
N SER A 52 5.11 6.46 -14.05
CA SER A 52 3.89 5.79 -14.47
C SER A 52 3.17 5.16 -13.27
N LYS A 53 1.95 4.67 -13.49
CA LYS A 53 1.23 3.86 -12.49
C LYS A 53 1.70 2.41 -12.42
N MET A 54 2.69 2.04 -13.21
CA MET A 54 3.22 0.67 -13.23
C MET A 54 3.97 0.39 -11.92
N SER A 55 3.82 -0.84 -11.44
CA SER A 55 4.48 -1.29 -10.20
C SER A 55 5.00 -2.72 -10.35
N TRP A 56 6.03 -3.05 -9.60
CA TRP A 56 6.59 -4.39 -9.58
C TRP A 56 5.59 -5.44 -9.13
N THR A 57 4.74 -5.12 -8.18
CA THR A 57 3.76 -6.07 -7.61
C THR A 57 2.48 -6.18 -8.43
N ASN A 58 1.94 -5.06 -8.92
CA ASN A 58 0.64 -5.09 -9.60
C ASN A 58 0.75 -5.39 -11.09
N ASP A 59 1.84 -5.01 -11.74
CA ASP A 59 1.96 -5.12 -13.19
C ASP A 59 3.00 -6.17 -13.60
N PHE A 60 4.22 -6.07 -13.08
CA PHE A 60 5.27 -7.00 -13.45
C PHE A 60 5.03 -8.40 -12.88
N GLN A 61 4.65 -8.49 -11.61
CA GLN A 61 4.34 -9.77 -10.96
C GLN A 61 3.15 -10.45 -11.62
N LEU A 62 1.99 -9.77 -11.66
CA LEU A 62 0.75 -10.35 -12.22
C LEU A 62 0.89 -10.64 -13.72
N GLY A 63 1.59 -9.78 -14.43
CA GLY A 63 1.80 -9.93 -15.87
C GLY A 63 2.69 -11.09 -16.24
N GLY A 64 3.87 -11.17 -15.63
CA GLY A 64 4.96 -12.03 -16.10
C GLY A 64 5.44 -13.10 -15.11
N ILE A 65 5.18 -12.94 -13.81
CA ILE A 65 5.68 -13.90 -12.81
C ILE A 65 4.58 -14.88 -12.41
N MET A 66 3.72 -14.45 -11.51
CA MET A 66 2.55 -15.22 -11.05
C MET A 66 1.58 -14.30 -10.31
N MET A 67 0.32 -14.68 -10.30
CA MET A 67 -0.70 -13.92 -9.58
C MET A 67 -0.49 -13.96 -8.07
N GLY A 68 -0.01 -15.08 -7.56
CA GLY A 68 0.26 -15.24 -6.13
C GLY A 68 -1.03 -15.33 -5.32
N SER A 69 -1.15 -14.55 -4.26
CA SER A 69 -2.26 -14.61 -3.33
C SER A 69 -3.49 -13.87 -3.87
N LEU A 70 -4.58 -14.59 -4.05
CA LEU A 70 -5.88 -14.09 -4.49
C LEU A 70 -6.86 -14.07 -3.31
N PRO A 71 -7.29 -12.91 -2.79
CA PRO A 71 -8.24 -12.86 -1.69
C PRO A 71 -9.60 -13.45 -2.08
N THR A 72 -10.18 -14.28 -1.22
CA THR A 72 -11.46 -14.96 -1.44
C THR A 72 -12.66 -14.20 -0.88
N GLY A 73 -12.44 -13.10 -0.16
CA GLY A 73 -13.48 -12.31 0.46
C GLY A 73 -13.00 -10.95 0.93
N SER A 74 -13.84 -10.27 1.70
CA SER A 74 -13.54 -8.98 2.31
C SER A 74 -13.69 -9.05 3.83
N GLY A 75 -12.83 -8.32 4.56
CA GLY A 75 -12.90 -8.25 6.02
C GLY A 75 -12.04 -9.29 6.72
N SER A 76 -12.25 -9.45 8.03
CA SER A 76 -11.42 -10.28 8.92
C SER A 76 -11.51 -11.79 8.69
N SER A 77 -12.51 -12.24 7.93
CA SER A 77 -12.72 -13.65 7.57
C SER A 77 -12.27 -13.98 6.14
N ALA A 78 -11.63 -13.04 5.46
CA ALA A 78 -11.10 -13.28 4.12
C ALA A 78 -9.97 -14.31 4.16
N GLY A 79 -10.10 -15.38 3.37
CA GLY A 79 -9.01 -16.29 3.07
C GLY A 79 -8.26 -15.86 1.82
N PHE A 80 -7.31 -16.68 1.42
CA PHE A 80 -6.55 -16.50 0.19
C PHE A 80 -6.48 -17.83 -0.57
N ASN A 81 -6.69 -17.77 -1.88
CA ASN A 81 -6.28 -18.83 -2.79
C ASN A 81 -4.93 -18.44 -3.41
N VAL A 82 -4.14 -19.41 -3.79
CA VAL A 82 -2.84 -19.17 -4.42
C VAL A 82 -2.90 -19.62 -5.88
N SER A 83 -2.55 -18.71 -6.79
CA SER A 83 -2.39 -19.03 -8.21
C SER A 83 -0.92 -18.85 -8.63
N THR A 84 -0.38 -19.88 -9.27
CA THR A 84 0.96 -19.84 -9.86
C THR A 84 0.96 -19.38 -11.32
N ALA A 85 -0.23 -19.19 -11.90
CA ALA A 85 -0.42 -18.67 -13.25
C ALA A 85 -0.06 -17.17 -13.33
N SER A 86 0.34 -16.73 -14.51
CA SER A 86 0.50 -15.31 -14.84
C SER A 86 -0.38 -14.94 -16.03
N LEU A 87 -0.59 -13.65 -16.26
CA LEU A 87 -1.33 -13.22 -17.47
C LEU A 87 -0.61 -13.63 -18.76
N LEU A 88 0.72 -13.73 -18.72
CA LEU A 88 1.51 -14.18 -19.87
C LEU A 88 1.33 -15.68 -20.14
N ASP A 89 1.26 -16.49 -19.08
CA ASP A 89 1.06 -17.95 -19.21
C ASP A 89 -0.39 -18.30 -19.57
N GLY A 90 -1.32 -17.40 -19.30
CA GLY A 90 -2.75 -17.64 -19.37
C GLY A 90 -3.30 -18.25 -18.09
N MET A 91 -4.62 -18.21 -17.93
CA MET A 91 -5.31 -18.72 -16.75
C MET A 91 -5.74 -20.19 -16.97
N PRO A 92 -5.34 -21.11 -16.09
CA PRO A 92 -5.85 -22.48 -16.08
C PRO A 92 -7.36 -22.51 -15.89
N VAL A 93 -8.04 -23.47 -16.55
CA VAL A 93 -9.50 -23.54 -16.53
C VAL A 93 -10.06 -23.80 -15.13
N ASP A 94 -9.36 -24.56 -14.32
CA ASP A 94 -9.68 -24.87 -12.94
C ASP A 94 -9.52 -23.67 -11.99
N GLU A 95 -8.68 -22.69 -12.33
CA GLU A 95 -8.47 -21.47 -11.55
C GLU A 95 -9.38 -20.30 -11.99
N ILE A 96 -10.13 -20.42 -13.10
CA ILE A 96 -10.95 -19.33 -13.65
C ILE A 96 -11.97 -18.81 -12.63
N MET A 97 -12.58 -19.67 -11.84
CA MET A 97 -13.60 -19.28 -10.85
C MET A 97 -12.99 -18.47 -9.73
N ASP A 98 -11.82 -18.85 -9.23
CA ASP A 98 -11.10 -18.14 -8.18
C ASP A 98 -10.62 -16.78 -8.68
N TYR A 99 -10.10 -16.73 -9.90
CA TYR A 99 -9.72 -15.47 -10.53
C TYR A 99 -10.92 -14.53 -10.75
N SER A 100 -12.06 -15.06 -11.22
CA SER A 100 -13.27 -14.27 -11.41
C SER A 100 -13.78 -13.68 -10.10
N ASN A 101 -13.76 -14.46 -9.03
CA ASN A 101 -14.11 -14.00 -7.68
C ASN A 101 -13.15 -12.89 -7.21
N TYR A 102 -11.84 -13.10 -7.34
CA TYR A 102 -10.83 -12.10 -7.05
C TYR A 102 -11.04 -10.80 -7.84
N ALA A 103 -11.27 -10.91 -9.16
CA ALA A 103 -11.49 -9.73 -10.00
C ALA A 103 -12.72 -8.93 -9.57
N THR A 104 -13.80 -9.61 -9.17
CA THR A 104 -15.02 -8.99 -8.64
C THR A 104 -14.75 -8.26 -7.33
N ILE A 105 -14.04 -8.90 -6.39
CA ILE A 105 -13.65 -8.31 -5.12
C ILE A 105 -12.75 -7.09 -5.34
N ALA A 106 -11.74 -7.22 -6.20
CA ALA A 106 -10.82 -6.13 -6.53
C ALA A 106 -11.55 -4.95 -7.20
N ALA A 107 -12.50 -5.22 -8.09
CA ALA A 107 -13.32 -4.18 -8.72
C ALA A 107 -14.21 -3.45 -7.67
N TYR A 108 -14.81 -4.18 -6.74
CA TYR A 108 -15.58 -3.59 -5.65
C TYR A 108 -14.74 -2.63 -4.79
N PHE A 109 -13.56 -3.06 -4.36
CA PHE A 109 -12.68 -2.22 -3.54
C PHE A 109 -12.19 -0.99 -4.32
N ARG A 110 -11.87 -1.13 -5.60
CA ARG A 110 -11.43 -0.03 -6.45
C ARG A 110 -12.55 0.98 -6.76
N ALA A 111 -13.81 0.55 -6.79
CA ALA A 111 -14.95 1.41 -7.08
C ALA A 111 -15.55 2.03 -5.80
N LYS A 112 -15.91 1.22 -4.81
CA LYS A 112 -16.70 1.67 -3.66
C LYS A 112 -15.92 2.45 -2.63
N HIS A 113 -14.71 2.05 -2.29
CA HIS A 113 -13.91 2.77 -1.31
C HIS A 113 -13.53 4.18 -1.77
N PRO A 114 -13.02 4.37 -3.02
CA PRO A 114 -12.76 5.72 -3.53
C PRO A 114 -14.02 6.59 -3.66
N GLU A 115 -15.18 6.00 -3.99
CA GLU A 115 -16.45 6.72 -4.06
C GLU A 115 -16.83 7.33 -2.70
N ILE A 116 -16.77 6.54 -1.63
CA ILE A 116 -17.05 7.00 -0.27
C ILE A 116 -16.06 8.08 0.15
N GLY A 117 -14.75 7.81 0.02
CA GLY A 117 -13.69 8.77 0.35
C GLY A 117 -13.81 10.08 -0.43
N GLY A 118 -14.09 9.99 -1.74
CA GLY A 118 -14.29 11.15 -2.60
C GLY A 118 -15.52 11.97 -2.23
N THR A 119 -16.60 11.34 -1.79
CA THR A 119 -17.80 12.03 -1.29
C THR A 119 -17.49 12.82 -0.03
N TYR A 120 -16.82 12.18 0.95
CA TYR A 120 -16.39 12.88 2.17
C TYR A 120 -15.45 14.04 1.87
N LEU A 121 -14.47 13.84 0.99
CA LEU A 121 -13.54 14.89 0.59
C LEU A 121 -14.28 16.08 -0.02
N LYS A 122 -15.24 15.86 -0.92
CA LYS A 122 -16.05 16.92 -1.51
C LYS A 122 -16.84 17.69 -0.46
N LEU A 123 -17.48 17.00 0.48
CA LEU A 123 -18.21 17.65 1.57
C LEU A 123 -17.26 18.48 2.44
N LEU A 124 -16.11 17.95 2.83
CA LEU A 124 -15.12 18.69 3.60
C LEU A 124 -14.62 19.93 2.84
N LEU A 125 -14.33 19.82 1.55
CA LEU A 125 -13.92 20.97 0.73
C LEU A 125 -14.98 22.06 0.69
N VAL A 126 -16.26 21.70 0.58
CA VAL A 126 -17.37 22.68 0.62
C VAL A 126 -17.45 23.35 1.98
N TYR A 127 -17.42 22.58 3.08
CA TYR A 127 -17.48 23.14 4.43
C TYR A 127 -16.26 23.98 4.80
N LEU A 128 -15.09 23.60 4.33
CA LEU A 128 -13.83 24.29 4.63
C LEU A 128 -13.50 25.42 3.63
N SER A 129 -14.25 25.53 2.53
CA SER A 129 -13.99 26.55 1.50
C SER A 129 -13.95 28.00 2.00
N PRO A 130 -14.73 28.40 3.03
CA PRO A 130 -14.63 29.75 3.58
C PRO A 130 -13.45 29.93 4.56
N LEU A 131 -12.76 28.85 4.93
CA LEU A 131 -11.62 28.95 5.84
C LEU A 131 -10.38 29.44 5.08
N MET A 132 -9.78 30.48 5.59
CA MET A 132 -8.55 31.04 5.06
C MET A 132 -7.42 30.90 6.08
N LEU A 133 -6.22 30.66 5.60
CA LEU A 133 -5.04 30.67 6.45
C LEU A 133 -4.80 32.07 6.99
N GLY A 134 -4.49 32.16 8.27
CA GLY A 134 -4.05 33.39 8.93
C GLY A 134 -2.64 33.79 8.45
N LYS A 135 -2.09 34.81 9.11
CA LYS A 135 -0.69 35.20 8.88
C LYS A 135 0.23 34.07 9.32
N LYS A 136 1.36 33.90 8.64
CA LYS A 136 2.39 32.95 9.01
C LYS A 136 2.78 33.15 10.48
N ASP A 137 2.87 32.05 11.21
CA ASP A 137 3.25 31.98 12.62
C ASP A 137 2.32 32.76 13.57
N SER A 138 1.07 33.06 13.14
CA SER A 138 0.06 33.64 14.01
C SER A 138 -0.63 32.57 14.85
N ASP A 139 -0.91 32.90 16.10
CA ASP A 139 -1.76 32.11 16.99
C ASP A 139 -3.23 32.29 16.59
N CYS A 140 -3.96 31.21 16.41
CA CYS A 140 -5.40 31.22 16.11
C CYS A 140 -6.25 31.43 17.37
N GLY A 141 -5.65 31.46 18.56
CA GLY A 141 -6.33 31.67 19.85
C GLY A 141 -7.19 30.50 20.30
N THR A 142 -7.06 29.32 19.72
CA THR A 142 -7.82 28.15 20.17
C THR A 142 -7.35 27.70 21.56
N VAL A 143 -8.31 27.39 22.43
CA VAL A 143 -8.07 26.80 23.75
C VAL A 143 -8.36 25.30 23.77
N GLN A 144 -8.92 24.78 22.68
CA GLN A 144 -9.21 23.35 22.56
C GLN A 144 -8.00 22.64 21.96
N THR A 145 -7.56 21.60 22.64
CA THR A 145 -6.41 20.79 22.25
C THR A 145 -6.80 19.31 22.21
N LEU A 146 -6.13 18.57 21.35
CA LEU A 146 -6.20 17.11 21.30
C LEU A 146 -4.94 16.54 21.93
N THR A 147 -5.13 15.57 22.82
CA THR A 147 -3.99 14.82 23.37
C THR A 147 -3.69 13.66 22.42
N LYS A 148 -2.44 13.58 21.98
CA LYS A 148 -1.96 12.48 21.12
C LYS A 148 -0.59 12.02 21.63
N VAL A 149 -0.39 10.72 21.66
CA VAL A 149 0.94 10.12 21.84
C VAL A 149 1.61 10.08 20.47
N ILE A 150 2.84 10.58 20.40
CA ILE A 150 3.61 10.64 19.16
C ILE A 150 4.69 9.56 19.22
N THR A 151 4.64 8.61 18.30
CA THR A 151 5.69 7.62 18.13
C THR A 151 6.82 8.16 17.25
N GLN A 152 8.01 7.56 17.36
CA GLN A 152 9.17 7.97 16.54
C GLN A 152 8.91 7.91 15.04
N SER A 153 8.10 6.95 14.57
CA SER A 153 7.72 6.83 13.17
C SER A 153 6.83 7.96 12.67
N GLU A 154 5.97 8.51 13.55
CA GLU A 154 5.03 9.59 13.24
C GLU A 154 5.60 11.00 13.48
N ALA A 155 6.74 11.10 14.14
CA ALA A 155 7.34 12.38 14.54
C ALA A 155 7.48 13.37 13.36
N LYS A 156 7.87 12.87 12.18
CA LYS A 156 8.02 13.68 10.96
C LYS A 156 6.74 14.38 10.52
N GLU A 157 5.59 13.75 10.74
CA GLU A 157 4.28 14.27 10.33
C GLU A 157 3.82 15.43 11.22
N HIS A 158 4.39 15.53 12.42
CA HIS A 158 4.03 16.56 13.39
C HIS A 158 4.96 17.79 13.40
N ILE A 159 6.00 17.79 12.58
CA ILE A 159 6.86 18.97 12.44
C ILE A 159 6.06 20.16 11.91
N GLY A 160 6.16 21.28 12.60
CA GLY A 160 5.41 22.50 12.31
C GLY A 160 4.08 22.62 13.07
N SER A 161 3.61 21.57 13.71
CA SER A 161 2.44 21.61 14.60
C SER A 161 2.72 22.40 15.88
N TYR A 162 1.67 22.95 16.48
CA TYR A 162 1.76 23.65 17.75
C TYR A 162 1.20 22.77 18.87
N ILE A 163 1.94 22.72 19.98
CA ILE A 163 1.55 21.97 21.19
C ILE A 163 1.45 22.94 22.38
N VAL A 164 0.69 22.53 23.40
CA VAL A 164 0.60 23.25 24.67
C VAL A 164 1.44 22.52 25.70
N GLU A 165 2.55 23.12 26.09
CA GLU A 165 3.41 22.65 27.17
C GLU A 165 3.37 23.64 28.35
N LYS A 166 2.94 23.16 29.51
CA LYS A 166 2.86 23.99 30.75
C LYS A 166 2.15 25.33 30.52
N GLY A 167 1.09 25.34 29.72
CA GLY A 167 0.31 26.53 29.40
C GLY A 167 0.95 27.49 28.37
N LYS A 168 2.05 27.09 27.76
CA LYS A 168 2.68 27.84 26.66
C LYS A 168 2.55 27.08 25.34
N ILE A 169 2.35 27.85 24.26
CA ILE A 169 2.31 27.28 22.92
C ILE A 169 3.76 27.15 22.42
N VAL A 170 4.12 25.93 22.05
CA VAL A 170 5.44 25.58 21.51
C VAL A 170 5.25 24.99 20.12
N ARG A 171 6.01 25.48 19.13
CA ARG A 171 6.03 24.89 17.80
C ARG A 171 7.00 23.71 17.76
N LEU A 172 6.54 22.58 17.25
CA LEU A 172 7.39 21.42 17.03
C LEU A 172 8.32 21.66 15.84
N SER A 173 9.59 21.39 16.04
CA SER A 173 10.65 21.48 15.05
C SER A 173 11.55 20.25 15.13
N TRP A 174 12.45 20.09 14.17
CA TRP A 174 13.45 19.02 14.22
C TRP A 174 14.33 19.08 15.47
N ASP A 175 14.53 20.26 16.04
CA ASP A 175 15.43 20.45 17.20
C ASP A 175 14.78 20.06 18.53
N ASN A 176 13.44 20.02 18.61
CA ASN A 176 12.74 19.79 19.87
C ASN A 176 11.79 18.61 19.88
N ILE A 177 11.51 18.00 18.72
CA ILE A 177 10.53 16.92 18.60
C ILE A 177 10.88 15.70 19.47
N ASP A 178 12.15 15.39 19.61
CA ASP A 178 12.63 14.23 20.39
C ASP A 178 12.28 14.32 21.88
N ASN A 179 11.97 15.51 22.40
CA ASN A 179 11.53 15.69 23.78
C ASN A 179 10.07 15.28 24.01
N TYR A 180 9.33 14.99 22.96
CA TYR A 180 7.88 14.71 22.97
C TYR A 180 7.52 13.36 22.35
N ILE A 181 8.52 12.56 22.04
CA ILE A 181 8.35 11.19 21.57
C ILE A 181 8.34 10.25 22.76
N ASP A 182 7.39 9.32 22.78
CA ASP A 182 7.28 8.28 23.81
C ASP A 182 7.91 6.96 23.33
#